data_d31e0953925837dd2339bee39ee6b59c
#
_entry.id   d31e0953925837dd2339bee39ee6b59c
#
_cell.length_a   1.000
_cell.length_b   1.000
_cell.length_c   1.000
_cell.angle_alpha   90.00
_cell.angle_beta   90.00
_cell.angle_gamma   90.00
#
_symmetry.space_group_name_H-M   'P 1'
#
loop_
_entity.id
_entity.type
_entity.pdbx_description
1 polymer ?
#
loop_
_entity_poly.entity_id
_entity_poly.type
_entity_poly.pdbx_seq_one_letter_code
_entity_poly.pdbx_strand_id
1 'polypeptide(L)'
;VVTGVKLTNIFDLVEAVGKKEKDKALFFLSRLFQTGEDPLTIVGMLARQWRLIWEAKQVSTTKGKTSFGWNRDWDSQFKEQSQHFTIPELMRGFRLLLNYDVYLKSSGTQPRLALEQLIINLCQS
;
A
#
# COMPACT_ATOMS: atom_id res chain seq x y z
N VAL A 1 0.14 -29.30 -0.57
CA VAL A 1 1.12 -28.42 0.03
C VAL A 1 2.24 -28.16 -0.93
N VAL A 2 2.47 -26.95 -1.16
CA VAL A 2 3.52 -26.55 -2.06
C VAL A 2 4.77 -26.29 -1.23
N THR A 3 5.77 -27.10 -1.43
CA THR A 3 7.03 -26.91 -0.74
C THR A 3 8.00 -26.25 -1.70
N GLY A 4 8.80 -25.35 -1.18
CA GLY A 4 9.82 -24.69 -1.98
C GLY A 4 9.32 -23.54 -2.84
N VAL A 5 8.02 -23.24 -2.81
CA VAL A 5 7.47 -22.09 -3.52
C VAL A 5 7.04 -21.06 -2.51
N LYS A 6 7.62 -19.89 -2.62
CA LYS A 6 7.24 -18.79 -1.74
C LYS A 6 5.90 -18.24 -2.19
N LEU A 7 4.93 -18.25 -1.30
CA LEU A 7 3.64 -17.69 -1.58
C LEU A 7 3.70 -16.17 -1.40
N THR A 8 3.15 -15.46 -2.37
CA THR A 8 3.01 -14.03 -2.27
C THR A 8 1.99 -13.71 -1.21
N ASN A 9 2.31 -12.84 -0.29
CA ASN A 9 1.33 -12.36 0.66
C ASN A 9 1.12 -10.87 0.45
N ILE A 10 0.10 -10.36 1.12
CA ILE A 10 -0.33 -9.00 0.93
C ILE A 10 0.74 -7.98 1.39
N PHE A 11 1.61 -8.38 2.31
CA PHE A 11 2.68 -7.50 2.77
C PHE A 11 3.72 -7.25 1.69
N ASP A 12 3.94 -8.24 0.81
CA ASP A 12 4.84 -8.03 -0.33
C ASP A 12 4.31 -6.92 -1.23
N LEU A 13 3.00 -6.92 -1.46
CA LEU A 13 2.37 -5.90 -2.28
C LEU A 13 2.49 -4.52 -1.66
N VAL A 14 2.12 -4.38 -0.38
CA VAL A 14 2.12 -3.05 0.24
C VAL A 14 3.52 -2.50 0.36
N GLU A 15 4.51 -3.36 0.58
CA GLU A 15 5.90 -2.92 0.61
C GLU A 15 6.34 -2.40 -0.75
N ALA A 16 5.99 -3.09 -1.82
CA ALA A 16 6.34 -2.66 -3.17
C ALA A 16 5.72 -1.30 -3.50
N VAL A 17 4.48 -1.09 -3.08
CA VAL A 17 3.81 0.21 -3.28
C VAL A 17 4.51 1.30 -2.48
N GLY A 18 4.89 1.00 -1.23
CA GLY A 18 5.60 1.97 -0.39
C GLY A 18 6.95 2.36 -0.95
N LYS A 19 7.56 1.50 -1.75
CA LYS A 19 8.83 1.78 -2.40
C LYS A 19 8.65 2.32 -3.82
N LYS A 20 7.43 2.53 -4.26
CA LYS A 20 7.08 2.97 -5.63
C LYS A 20 7.61 2.03 -6.69
N GLU A 21 7.69 0.75 -6.36
CA GLU A 21 8.10 -0.29 -7.31
C GLU A 21 6.86 -0.79 -8.04
N LYS A 22 6.42 -0.04 -9.03
CA LYS A 22 5.16 -0.27 -9.71
C LYS A 22 5.08 -1.66 -10.34
N ASP A 23 6.09 -2.05 -11.08
CA ASP A 23 6.06 -3.33 -11.79
C ASP A 23 6.00 -4.50 -10.82
N LYS A 24 6.76 -4.41 -9.74
CA LYS A 24 6.77 -5.41 -8.71
C LYS A 24 5.41 -5.48 -8.01
N ALA A 25 4.83 -4.31 -7.73
CA ALA A 25 3.52 -4.25 -7.10
C ALA A 25 2.45 -4.88 -7.98
N LEU A 26 2.49 -4.61 -9.27
CA LEU A 26 1.53 -5.21 -10.20
C LEU A 26 1.70 -6.72 -10.29
N PHE A 27 2.93 -7.19 -10.24
CA PHE A 27 3.19 -8.62 -10.22
C PHE A 27 2.59 -9.27 -8.97
N PHE A 28 2.83 -8.68 -7.80
CA PHE A 28 2.28 -9.23 -6.56
C PHE A 28 0.75 -9.17 -6.56
N LEU A 29 0.18 -8.11 -7.10
CA LEU A 29 -1.27 -8.01 -7.21
C LEU A 29 -1.84 -9.17 -8.03
N SER A 30 -1.22 -9.46 -9.17
CA SER A 30 -1.64 -10.56 -10.01
C SER A 30 -1.63 -11.89 -9.24
N ARG A 31 -0.57 -12.11 -8.46
CA ARG A 31 -0.46 -13.33 -7.67
C ARG A 31 -1.56 -13.41 -6.60
N LEU A 32 -1.86 -12.29 -5.97
CA LEU A 32 -2.91 -12.27 -4.96
C LEU A 32 -4.28 -12.61 -5.56
N PHE A 33 -4.57 -12.11 -6.75
CA PHE A 33 -5.80 -12.48 -7.41
C PHE A 33 -5.85 -13.96 -7.77
N GLN A 34 -4.72 -14.53 -8.16
CA GLN A 34 -4.66 -15.95 -8.45
C GLN A 34 -4.95 -16.81 -7.23
N THR A 35 -4.59 -16.35 -6.05
CA THR A 35 -4.83 -17.09 -4.82
C THR A 35 -6.19 -16.76 -4.20
N GLY A 36 -6.97 -15.91 -4.84
CA GLY A 36 -8.32 -15.61 -4.38
C GLY A 36 -8.42 -14.57 -3.29
N GLU A 37 -7.41 -13.71 -3.16
CA GLU A 37 -7.44 -12.67 -2.14
C GLU A 37 -8.58 -11.70 -2.41
N ASP A 38 -9.27 -11.29 -1.35
CA ASP A 38 -10.40 -10.39 -1.46
C ASP A 38 -9.94 -8.97 -1.81
N PRO A 39 -10.52 -8.36 -2.87
CA PRO A 39 -10.11 -7.01 -3.27
C PRO A 39 -10.25 -5.96 -2.18
N LEU A 40 -11.30 -6.04 -1.36
CA LEU A 40 -11.47 -5.06 -0.28
C LEU A 40 -10.41 -5.22 0.79
N THR A 41 -9.97 -6.46 1.03
CA THR A 41 -8.86 -6.69 1.95
C THR A 41 -7.59 -6.04 1.42
N ILE A 42 -7.35 -6.13 0.12
CA ILE A 42 -6.17 -5.52 -0.49
C ILE A 42 -6.21 -3.99 -0.31
N VAL A 43 -7.36 -3.37 -0.61
CA VAL A 43 -7.48 -1.92 -0.44
C VAL A 43 -7.30 -1.53 1.03
N GLY A 44 -7.86 -2.31 1.95
CA GLY A 44 -7.71 -2.03 3.37
C GLY A 44 -6.26 -2.05 3.82
N MET A 45 -5.49 -3.01 3.32
CA MET A 45 -4.08 -3.10 3.66
C MET A 45 -3.27 -1.98 3.02
N LEU A 46 -3.62 -1.59 1.80
CA LEU A 46 -2.97 -0.44 1.17
C LEU A 46 -3.26 0.85 1.96
N ALA A 47 -4.49 1.01 2.43
CA ALA A 47 -4.85 2.18 3.24
C ALA A 47 -4.07 2.19 4.55
N ARG A 48 -3.92 1.03 5.18
CA ARG A 48 -3.13 0.92 6.40
C ARG A 48 -1.68 1.31 6.14
N GLN A 49 -1.10 0.78 5.06
CA GLN A 49 0.27 1.12 4.68
C GLN A 49 0.42 2.60 4.44
N TRP A 50 -0.55 3.19 3.74
CA TRP A 50 -0.52 4.62 3.44
C TRP A 50 -0.56 5.46 4.70
N ARG A 51 -1.40 5.08 5.66
CA ARG A 51 -1.48 5.78 6.93
C ARG A 51 -0.17 5.70 7.69
N LEU A 52 0.47 4.53 7.68
CA LEU A 52 1.74 4.37 8.39
C LEU A 52 2.85 5.20 7.75
N ILE A 53 2.87 5.29 6.43
CA ILE A 53 3.81 6.16 5.72
C ILE A 53 3.54 7.62 6.08
N TRP A 54 2.27 8.02 6.12
CA TRP A 54 1.88 9.37 6.48
C TRP A 54 2.37 9.72 7.88
N GLU A 55 2.15 8.82 8.84
CA GLU A 55 2.57 9.05 10.22
C GLU A 55 4.09 9.16 10.32
N ALA A 56 4.81 8.32 9.60
CA ALA A 56 6.27 8.39 9.59
C ALA A 56 6.76 9.71 8.99
N LYS A 57 6.06 10.21 7.98
CA LYS A 57 6.38 11.50 7.37
C LYS A 57 6.20 12.64 8.37
N GLN A 58 5.14 12.59 9.16
CA GLN A 58 4.89 13.61 10.18
C GLN A 58 5.98 13.61 11.24
N VAL A 59 6.39 12.45 11.71
CA VAL A 59 7.44 12.34 12.71
C VAL A 59 8.75 12.90 12.17
N SER A 60 9.05 12.62 10.92
CA SER A 60 10.25 13.08 10.26
C SER A 60 10.32 14.61 10.20
N THR A 61 9.16 15.28 10.07
CA THR A 61 9.12 16.73 10.01
C THR A 61 9.06 17.41 11.36
N THR A 62 8.62 16.70 12.40
CA THR A 62 8.44 17.30 13.71
C THR A 62 9.58 17.02 14.68
N LYS A 63 10.61 16.39 14.25
CA LYS A 63 11.79 16.09 15.04
C LYS A 63 11.55 15.30 16.31
N GLY A 64 11.86 14.06 16.20
CA GLY A 64 12.32 13.34 17.35
C GLY A 64 11.31 12.77 18.31
N LYS A 65 10.04 12.85 18.07
CA LYS A 65 9.13 12.13 18.93
C LYS A 65 8.32 11.15 18.15
N THR A 66 8.63 9.90 18.35
CA THR A 66 7.75 8.86 17.88
C THR A 66 6.75 8.64 18.98
N SER A 67 5.53 8.91 18.72
CA SER A 67 4.48 8.57 19.65
C SER A 67 3.95 7.18 19.40
N PHE A 68 4.68 6.40 18.63
CA PHE A 68 4.10 5.15 18.18
C PHE A 68 4.33 3.97 19.10
N GLY A 69 5.34 4.00 19.91
CA GLY A 69 5.66 2.84 20.71
C GLY A 69 5.94 1.62 19.88
N TRP A 70 6.44 1.81 18.68
CA TRP A 70 6.66 0.73 17.77
C TRP A 70 8.07 0.19 17.87
N ASN A 71 8.20 -1.00 17.36
CA ASN A 71 9.46 -1.61 17.13
C ASN A 71 10.26 -0.75 16.13
N ARG A 72 11.54 -0.61 16.39
CA ARG A 72 12.44 0.25 15.60
C ARG A 72 12.50 -0.14 14.13
N ASP A 73 12.41 -1.42 13.84
CA ASP A 73 12.50 -1.87 12.46
C ASP A 73 11.31 -1.39 11.65
N TRP A 74 10.14 -1.35 12.28
CA TRP A 74 8.95 -0.82 11.65
C TRP A 74 9.10 0.67 11.36
N ASP A 75 9.58 1.41 12.36
CA ASP A 75 9.79 2.84 12.21
C ASP A 75 10.76 3.14 11.07
N SER A 76 11.86 2.41 11.02
CA SER A 76 12.87 2.60 9.97
C SER A 76 12.30 2.36 8.58
N GLN A 77 11.52 1.30 8.44
CA GLN A 77 10.95 0.92 7.17
C GLN A 77 10.00 2.00 6.65
N PHE A 78 9.08 2.44 7.49
CA PHE A 78 8.11 3.45 7.07
C PHE A 78 8.74 4.81 6.91
N LYS A 79 9.74 5.12 7.73
CA LYS A 79 10.48 6.36 7.57
C LYS A 79 11.18 6.41 6.23
N GLU A 80 11.81 5.31 5.83
CA GLU A 80 12.47 5.23 4.54
C GLU A 80 11.44 5.36 3.41
N GLN A 81 10.34 4.65 3.51
CA GLN A 81 9.29 4.73 2.49
C GLN A 81 8.71 6.13 2.40
N SER A 82 8.58 6.83 3.52
CA SER A 82 8.02 8.17 3.51
C SER A 82 8.86 9.16 2.73
N GLN A 83 10.13 8.87 2.56
CA GLN A 83 11.01 9.74 1.78
C GLN A 83 10.73 9.70 0.28
N HIS A 84 9.99 8.69 -0.17
CA HIS A 84 9.60 8.58 -1.57
C HIS A 84 8.37 9.39 -1.92
N PHE A 85 7.71 9.97 -0.92
CA PHE A 85 6.43 10.65 -1.13
C PHE A 85 6.47 12.07 -0.58
N THR A 86 5.86 12.98 -1.33
CA THR A 86 5.58 14.33 -0.80
C THR A 86 4.26 14.31 -0.04
N ILE A 87 4.04 15.34 0.76
CA ILE A 87 2.76 15.48 1.47
C ILE A 87 1.59 15.52 0.49
N PRO A 88 1.64 16.33 -0.60
CA PRO A 88 0.53 16.30 -1.56
C PRO A 88 0.29 14.94 -2.19
N GLU A 89 1.35 14.19 -2.46
CA GLU A 89 1.20 12.83 -2.99
C GLU A 89 0.46 11.93 -2.01
N LEU A 90 0.81 12.03 -0.73
CA LEU A 90 0.15 11.22 0.29
C LEU A 90 -1.33 11.60 0.43
N MET A 91 -1.62 12.90 0.41
CA MET A 91 -3.01 13.34 0.49
C MET A 91 -3.82 12.87 -0.71
N ARG A 92 -3.23 12.94 -1.90
CA ARG A 92 -3.88 12.44 -3.10
C ARG A 92 -4.12 10.94 -3.01
N GLY A 93 -3.16 10.21 -2.46
CA GLY A 93 -3.31 8.77 -2.29
C GLY A 93 -4.44 8.39 -1.36
N PHE A 94 -4.65 9.13 -0.28
CA PHE A 94 -5.79 8.89 0.59
C PHE A 94 -7.11 9.04 -0.16
N ARG A 95 -7.23 10.06 -1.00
CA ARG A 95 -8.44 10.25 -1.78
C ARG A 95 -8.65 9.11 -2.78
N LEU A 96 -7.57 8.67 -3.42
CA LEU A 96 -7.65 7.56 -4.35
C LEU A 96 -8.12 6.29 -3.63
N LEU A 97 -7.53 6.01 -2.47
CA LEU A 97 -7.88 4.81 -1.71
C LEU A 97 -9.36 4.85 -1.31
N LEU A 98 -9.83 6.00 -0.87
CA LEU A 98 -11.24 6.14 -0.52
C LEU A 98 -12.15 5.92 -1.72
N ASN A 99 -11.81 6.51 -2.85
CA ASN A 99 -12.60 6.38 -4.06
C ASN A 99 -12.69 4.94 -4.54
N TYR A 100 -11.57 4.24 -4.50
CA TYR A 100 -11.57 2.85 -4.94
C TYR A 100 -12.27 1.92 -3.95
N ASP A 101 -12.19 2.24 -2.65
CA ASP A 101 -12.94 1.51 -1.65
C ASP A 101 -14.45 1.60 -1.93
N VAL A 102 -14.93 2.81 -2.17
CA VAL A 102 -16.34 3.04 -2.49
C VAL A 102 -16.73 2.32 -3.78
N TYR A 103 -15.89 2.45 -4.80
CA TYR A 103 -16.15 1.79 -6.08
C TYR A 103 -16.31 0.28 -5.91
N LEU A 104 -15.40 -0.34 -5.18
CA LEU A 104 -15.40 -1.79 -5.03
C LEU A 104 -16.60 -2.31 -4.24
N LYS A 105 -17.23 -1.45 -3.45
CA LYS A 105 -18.42 -1.82 -2.69
C LYS A 105 -19.70 -1.67 -3.52
N SER A 106 -19.58 -1.14 -4.73
CA SER A 106 -20.71 -0.99 -5.65
C SER A 106 -20.91 -2.27 -6.45
N SER A 107 -22.05 -2.38 -7.11
CA SER A 107 -22.30 -3.53 -7.98
C SER A 107 -21.69 -3.33 -9.35
N GLY A 108 -21.41 -4.43 -10.06
CA GLY A 108 -20.92 -4.38 -11.41
C GLY A 108 -19.48 -3.92 -11.54
N THR A 109 -18.68 -4.10 -10.51
CA THR A 109 -17.30 -3.62 -10.53
C THR A 109 -16.37 -4.61 -11.22
N GLN A 110 -15.21 -4.09 -11.64
CA GLN A 110 -14.12 -4.89 -12.17
C GLN A 110 -12.92 -4.75 -11.23
N PRO A 111 -12.86 -5.59 -10.20
CA PRO A 111 -11.89 -5.36 -9.12
C PRO A 111 -10.44 -5.41 -9.58
N ARG A 112 -10.08 -6.34 -10.46
CA ARG A 112 -8.69 -6.47 -10.88
C ARG A 112 -8.22 -5.22 -11.60
N LEU A 113 -9.02 -4.77 -12.57
CA LEU A 113 -8.66 -3.58 -13.33
C LEU A 113 -8.57 -2.36 -12.43
N ALA A 114 -9.54 -2.23 -11.52
CA ALA A 114 -9.56 -1.11 -10.59
C ALA A 114 -8.30 -1.08 -9.72
N LEU A 115 -7.92 -2.23 -9.17
CA LEU A 115 -6.74 -2.28 -8.31
C LEU A 115 -5.45 -2.07 -9.09
N GLU A 116 -5.39 -2.53 -10.32
CA GLU A 116 -4.22 -2.24 -11.17
C GLU A 116 -4.07 -0.74 -11.36
N GLN A 117 -5.15 -0.05 -11.63
CA GLN A 117 -5.10 1.38 -11.82
C GLN A 117 -4.77 2.12 -10.53
N LEU A 118 -5.33 1.66 -9.41
CA LEU A 118 -5.01 2.24 -8.12
C LEU A 118 -3.50 2.16 -7.85
N ILE A 119 -2.91 0.99 -8.06
CA ILE A 119 -1.49 0.81 -7.80
C ILE A 119 -0.65 1.69 -8.72
N ILE A 120 -1.00 1.77 -10.00
CA ILE A 120 -0.28 2.62 -10.93
C ILE A 120 -0.33 4.07 -10.45
N ASN A 121 -1.49 4.53 -10.02
CA ASN A 121 -1.65 5.90 -9.56
C ASN A 121 -0.92 6.18 -8.24
N LEU A 122 -0.93 5.21 -7.33
CA LEU A 122 -0.22 5.38 -6.06
C LEU A 122 1.30 5.43 -6.24
N CYS A 123 1.80 4.72 -7.24
CA CYS A 123 3.25 4.65 -7.49
C CYS A 123 3.76 5.77 -8.39
N GLN A 124 2.90 6.62 -8.90
CA GLN A 124 3.34 7.74 -9.73
C GLN A 124 4.10 8.77 -8.89
N SER A 125 5.14 9.29 -9.48
CA SER A 125 5.94 10.34 -8.85
C SER A 125 5.38 11.70 -9.17
#